data_a293f56cf713e791d0368564820ef642
#
_entry.id   a293f56cf713e791d0368564820ef642
#
_cell.length_a   1.000
_cell.length_b   1.000
_cell.length_c   1.000
_cell.angle_alpha   90.00
_cell.angle_beta   90.00
_cell.angle_gamma   90.00
#
_symmetry.space_group_name_H-M   'P 1'
#
loop_
_entity.id
_entity.type
_entity.pdbx_description
1 polymer ?
#
loop_
_entity_poly.entity_id
_entity_poly.type
_entity_poly.pdbx_seq_one_letter_code
_entity_poly.pdbx_strand_id
1 'polypeptide(L)'
;MAKKWLIGLFCAILGGSFLVFNVFSKQLSGDNHENRLLTTLPSVLQGPLSGLIARLDSFFVDNSPFRYQLTALDAGLDYILFGTTQSDQVLTGRDGWLFYKDGPDAAHPVANYQGLPSTFDSEETLAAAAASLQRLGDTLAARGCTLVLDLAPSKDRVYREQMPAGYPIVNEENRTDRLAAYLAEHTTVPVNWSYAAIRAQALADPDTLLYFKTDTHWNHAGALFGLDGALAAAGVETLPFSAYELGDNGVQTGDLANVAALYAVLTDEHDLAAVNYAALYQADPRTVGVVGDSFSGYYQLYLQQRFAGSWYQEPETLTPELAADPGCDILILSVTERNLDLLLTLLGRF
;
A
#
# COMPACT_ATOMS: atom_id res chain seq x y z
N MET A 1 31.51 42.43 -26.54
CA MET A 1 31.05 42.62 -25.16
C MET A 1 30.06 41.50 -24.70
N ALA A 2 29.04 41.17 -25.45
CA ALA A 2 28.03 40.16 -25.05
C ALA A 2 28.59 38.77 -24.67
N LYS A 3 29.57 38.23 -25.42
CA LYS A 3 30.19 36.93 -25.11
C LYS A 3 30.89 36.88 -23.71
N LYS A 4 31.51 37.97 -23.29
CA LYS A 4 32.18 38.03 -21.98
C LYS A 4 31.17 38.07 -20.84
N TRP A 5 30.04 38.74 -21.01
CA TRP A 5 28.95 38.75 -20.06
C TRP A 5 28.28 37.38 -19.94
N LEU A 6 28.08 36.69 -21.08
CA LEU A 6 27.51 35.34 -21.08
C LEU A 6 28.41 34.33 -20.34
N ILE A 7 29.73 34.38 -20.61
CA ILE A 7 30.71 33.55 -19.91
C ILE A 7 30.73 33.89 -18.41
N GLY A 8 30.73 35.16 -18.04
CA GLY A 8 30.70 35.58 -16.65
C GLY A 8 29.43 35.10 -15.91
N LEU A 9 28.28 35.24 -16.56
CA LEU A 9 26.99 34.74 -16.03
C LEU A 9 27.02 33.22 -15.86
N PHE A 10 27.51 32.48 -16.85
CA PHE A 10 27.63 31.02 -16.78
C PHE A 10 28.55 30.57 -15.64
N CYS A 11 29.73 31.21 -15.51
CA CYS A 11 30.64 30.93 -14.41
C CYS A 11 30.04 31.30 -13.04
N ALA A 12 29.28 32.40 -12.98
CA ALA A 12 28.61 32.82 -11.73
C ALA A 12 27.49 31.83 -11.33
N ILE A 13 26.73 31.33 -12.31
CA ILE A 13 25.71 30.30 -12.06
C ILE A 13 26.37 29.02 -11.58
N LEU A 14 27.39 28.51 -12.24
CA LEU A 14 28.10 27.29 -11.85
C LEU A 14 28.79 27.43 -10.49
N GLY A 15 29.53 28.50 -10.27
CA GLY A 15 30.22 28.74 -8.99
C GLY A 15 29.25 29.03 -7.84
N GLY A 16 28.19 29.78 -8.13
CA GLY A 16 27.11 30.06 -7.17
C GLY A 16 26.36 28.77 -6.77
N SER A 17 26.00 27.95 -7.76
CA SER A 17 25.37 26.65 -7.47
C SER A 17 26.25 25.74 -6.60
N PHE A 18 27.55 25.69 -6.90
CA PHE A 18 28.50 24.93 -6.10
C PHE A 18 28.63 25.46 -4.65
N LEU A 19 28.65 26.77 -4.46
CA LEU A 19 28.66 27.37 -3.13
C LEU A 19 27.37 27.09 -2.36
N VAL A 20 26.23 27.27 -3.00
CA VAL A 20 24.91 26.96 -2.39
C VAL A 20 24.83 25.49 -2.01
N PHE A 21 25.27 24.59 -2.88
CA PHE A 21 25.32 23.15 -2.58
C PHE A 21 26.16 22.85 -1.33
N ASN A 22 27.39 23.37 -1.25
CA ASN A 22 28.29 23.03 -0.16
C ASN A 22 27.91 23.67 1.20
N VAL A 23 27.31 24.87 1.19
CA VAL A 23 26.99 25.63 2.40
C VAL A 23 25.57 25.35 2.91
N PHE A 24 24.63 25.17 2.01
CA PHE A 24 23.20 25.15 2.36
C PHE A 24 22.46 23.85 1.97
N SER A 25 23.14 22.82 1.43
CA SER A 25 22.46 21.60 0.97
C SER A 25 21.57 20.98 2.04
N LYS A 26 22.04 20.88 3.29
CA LYS A 26 21.27 20.31 4.39
C LYS A 26 20.05 21.14 4.81
N GLN A 27 20.12 22.47 4.66
CA GLN A 27 19.01 23.37 5.01
C GLN A 27 18.01 23.56 3.87
N LEU A 28 18.43 23.29 2.63
CA LEU A 28 17.65 23.58 1.43
C LEU A 28 17.15 22.32 0.71
N SER A 29 17.57 21.12 1.11
CA SER A 29 17.14 19.87 0.49
C SER A 29 15.71 19.47 0.87
N GLY A 30 15.19 19.93 2.01
CA GLY A 30 13.88 19.51 2.51
C GLY A 30 13.86 18.04 3.00
N ASP A 31 12.68 17.57 3.37
CA ASP A 31 12.48 16.19 3.81
C ASP A 31 12.46 15.22 2.61
N ASN A 32 12.91 13.99 2.83
CA ASN A 32 12.88 12.96 1.80
C ASN A 32 11.45 12.39 1.68
N HIS A 33 10.75 12.73 0.61
CA HIS A 33 9.43 12.20 0.25
C HIS A 33 9.50 11.03 -0.72
N GLU A 34 10.70 10.64 -1.17
CA GLU A 34 10.89 9.49 -2.05
C GLU A 34 11.02 8.22 -1.19
N ASN A 35 10.31 7.19 -1.54
CA ASN A 35 10.36 5.90 -0.82
C ASN A 35 11.65 5.13 -1.16
N ARG A 36 12.82 5.81 -1.05
CA ARG A 36 14.14 5.24 -1.29
C ARG A 36 15.23 5.92 -0.42
N LEU A 37 16.30 5.21 -0.18
CA LEU A 37 17.47 5.77 0.48
C LEU A 37 18.24 6.67 -0.49
N LEU A 38 18.56 7.90 -0.04
CA LEU A 38 19.39 8.82 -0.79
C LEU A 38 20.87 8.44 -0.70
N THR A 39 21.59 8.74 -1.79
CA THR A 39 23.05 8.52 -1.85
C THR A 39 23.78 9.38 -0.84
N THR A 40 24.59 8.79 0.00
CA THR A 40 25.41 9.49 1.00
C THR A 40 26.88 9.56 0.58
N LEU A 41 27.64 10.52 1.10
CA LEU A 41 29.08 10.60 0.78
C LEU A 41 29.85 9.33 1.16
N PRO A 42 29.60 8.67 2.31
CA PRO A 42 30.22 7.39 2.61
C PRO A 42 29.90 6.30 1.57
N SER A 43 28.66 6.23 1.07
CA SER A 43 28.29 5.25 0.06
C SER A 43 28.96 5.49 -1.30
N VAL A 44 29.27 6.73 -1.64
CA VAL A 44 30.05 7.07 -2.84
C VAL A 44 31.46 6.50 -2.78
N LEU A 45 32.09 6.53 -1.61
CA LEU A 45 33.46 6.08 -1.39
C LEU A 45 33.57 4.55 -1.24
N GLN A 46 32.44 3.85 -1.05
CA GLN A 46 32.39 2.39 -0.96
C GLN A 46 32.17 1.80 -2.37
N GLY A 47 33.07 0.90 -2.77
CA GLY A 47 32.94 0.17 -4.03
C GLY A 47 34.06 0.46 -5.04
N PRO A 48 34.06 -0.22 -6.21
CA PRO A 48 35.13 -0.16 -7.19
C PRO A 48 35.19 1.20 -7.90
N LEU A 49 36.40 1.60 -8.33
CA LEU A 49 36.63 2.86 -9.02
C LEU A 49 35.84 3.00 -10.34
N SER A 50 35.54 1.87 -10.99
CA SER A 50 34.77 1.83 -12.25
C SER A 50 33.36 2.45 -12.13
N GLY A 51 32.76 2.46 -10.93
CA GLY A 51 31.44 3.08 -10.69
C GLY A 51 31.48 4.43 -9.97
N LEU A 52 32.67 4.97 -9.71
CA LEU A 52 32.79 6.20 -8.89
C LEU A 52 32.06 7.39 -9.47
N ILE A 53 32.17 7.60 -10.81
CA ILE A 53 31.53 8.75 -11.47
C ILE A 53 30.00 8.66 -11.34
N ALA A 54 29.43 7.48 -11.58
CA ALA A 54 27.97 7.29 -11.42
C ALA A 54 27.49 7.51 -9.98
N ARG A 55 28.27 7.05 -8.99
CA ARG A 55 27.94 7.29 -7.58
C ARG A 55 28.08 8.75 -7.18
N LEU A 56 29.09 9.47 -7.72
CA LEU A 56 29.22 10.91 -7.53
C LEU A 56 28.05 11.67 -8.16
N ASP A 57 27.65 11.31 -9.38
CA ASP A 57 26.51 11.90 -10.06
C ASP A 57 25.23 11.71 -9.23
N SER A 58 24.95 10.48 -8.80
CA SER A 58 23.82 10.18 -7.90
C SER A 58 23.88 10.99 -6.61
N PHE A 59 25.06 11.14 -6.00
CA PHE A 59 25.21 11.93 -4.78
C PHE A 59 24.87 13.41 -5.03
N PHE A 60 25.36 14.00 -6.11
CA PHE A 60 25.07 15.40 -6.44
C PHE A 60 23.59 15.61 -6.78
N VAL A 61 22.97 14.69 -7.51
CA VAL A 61 21.54 14.73 -7.80
C VAL A 61 20.72 14.63 -6.51
N ASP A 62 21.01 13.66 -5.67
CA ASP A 62 20.25 13.39 -4.44
C ASP A 62 20.39 14.49 -3.38
N ASN A 63 21.51 15.20 -3.36
CA ASN A 63 21.79 16.23 -2.36
C ASN A 63 21.76 17.66 -2.93
N SER A 64 21.22 17.85 -4.15
CA SER A 64 21.08 19.19 -4.74
C SER A 64 20.15 20.07 -3.90
N PRO A 65 20.55 21.36 -3.66
CA PRO A 65 19.67 22.33 -3.02
C PRO A 65 18.38 22.51 -3.81
N PHE A 66 17.26 22.68 -3.11
CA PHE A 66 15.94 22.87 -3.70
C PHE A 66 15.43 21.69 -4.56
N ARG A 67 16.09 20.53 -4.51
CA ARG A 67 15.73 19.38 -5.33
C ARG A 67 14.24 19.05 -5.22
N TYR A 68 13.74 18.86 -3.99
CA TYR A 68 12.34 18.50 -3.76
C TYR A 68 11.37 19.59 -4.23
N GLN A 69 11.71 20.86 -3.97
CA GLN A 69 10.89 21.99 -4.39
C GLN A 69 10.83 22.12 -5.92
N LEU A 70 11.96 21.91 -6.60
CA LEU A 70 12.01 21.96 -8.07
C LEU A 70 11.31 20.76 -8.70
N THR A 71 11.50 19.57 -8.12
CA THR A 71 10.79 18.36 -8.57
C THR A 71 9.28 18.49 -8.38
N ALA A 72 8.83 19.00 -7.23
CA ALA A 72 7.42 19.22 -6.97
C ALA A 72 6.82 20.32 -7.87
N LEU A 73 7.60 21.36 -8.19
CA LEU A 73 7.17 22.40 -9.12
C LEU A 73 7.00 21.84 -10.53
N ASP A 74 7.97 21.07 -11.01
CA ASP A 74 7.95 20.44 -12.33
C ASP A 74 6.79 19.44 -12.46
N ALA A 75 6.68 18.50 -11.51
CA ALA A 75 5.59 17.54 -11.45
C ALA A 75 4.22 18.23 -11.34
N GLY A 76 4.12 19.27 -10.51
CA GLY A 76 2.90 20.05 -10.34
C GLY A 76 2.48 20.79 -11.60
N LEU A 77 3.43 21.34 -12.36
CA LEU A 77 3.15 21.98 -13.65
C LEU A 77 2.64 20.96 -14.68
N ASP A 78 3.29 19.79 -14.79
CA ASP A 78 2.85 18.74 -15.70
C ASP A 78 1.44 18.26 -15.34
N TYR A 79 1.16 18.08 -14.04
CA TYR A 79 -0.15 17.68 -13.57
C TYR A 79 -1.23 18.72 -13.87
N ILE A 80 -0.98 20.00 -13.59
CA ILE A 80 -1.94 21.10 -13.81
C ILE A 80 -2.20 21.33 -15.31
N LEU A 81 -1.16 21.25 -16.13
CA LEU A 81 -1.26 21.58 -17.56
C LEU A 81 -1.73 20.39 -18.41
N PHE A 82 -1.36 19.17 -18.05
CA PHE A 82 -1.56 17.98 -18.89
C PHE A 82 -2.32 16.85 -18.18
N GLY A 83 -2.56 16.93 -16.87
CA GLY A 83 -3.20 15.88 -16.09
C GLY A 83 -2.36 14.60 -15.99
N THR A 84 -1.03 14.72 -16.10
CA THR A 84 -0.11 13.58 -16.13
C THR A 84 0.94 13.68 -15.02
N THR A 85 1.57 12.56 -14.68
CA THR A 85 2.75 12.50 -13.84
C THR A 85 3.92 11.88 -14.59
N GLN A 86 5.13 12.29 -14.25
CA GLN A 86 6.37 11.68 -14.76
C GLN A 86 6.78 10.43 -13.96
N SER A 87 6.08 10.10 -12.88
CA SER A 87 6.37 8.92 -12.09
C SER A 87 6.03 7.63 -12.85
N ASP A 88 6.98 6.73 -12.95
CA ASP A 88 6.75 5.39 -13.50
C ASP A 88 5.88 4.51 -12.60
N GLN A 89 5.72 4.89 -11.33
CA GLN A 89 5.00 4.13 -10.32
C GLN A 89 3.54 4.58 -10.13
N VAL A 90 3.15 5.74 -10.67
CA VAL A 90 1.85 6.33 -10.42
C VAL A 90 1.11 6.59 -11.72
N LEU A 91 -0.18 6.23 -11.76
CA LEU A 91 -1.12 6.59 -12.80
C LEU A 91 -2.01 7.72 -12.32
N THR A 92 -2.21 8.72 -13.17
CA THR A 92 -3.25 9.72 -12.98
C THR A 92 -4.58 9.19 -13.51
N GLY A 93 -5.55 9.06 -12.62
CA GLY A 93 -6.93 8.74 -12.95
C GLY A 93 -7.78 9.99 -13.18
N ARG A 94 -9.09 9.83 -13.08
CA ARG A 94 -10.05 10.92 -13.20
C ARG A 94 -10.23 11.62 -11.86
N ASP A 95 -10.67 12.88 -11.87
CA ASP A 95 -11.12 13.64 -10.69
C ASP A 95 -10.12 13.66 -9.52
N GLY A 96 -8.81 13.72 -9.84
CA GLY A 96 -7.74 13.79 -8.84
C GLY A 96 -7.34 12.44 -8.24
N TRP A 97 -7.88 11.33 -8.74
CA TRP A 97 -7.47 10.00 -8.29
C TRP A 97 -6.09 9.64 -8.82
N LEU A 98 -5.26 9.07 -7.94
CA LEU A 98 -3.99 8.46 -8.27
C LEU A 98 -4.07 6.96 -8.03
N PHE A 99 -3.41 6.18 -8.88
CA PHE A 99 -3.37 4.72 -8.76
C PHE A 99 -1.92 4.23 -8.83
N TYR A 100 -1.65 3.17 -8.08
CA TYR A 100 -0.35 2.52 -8.12
C TYR A 100 -0.21 1.74 -9.43
N LYS A 101 0.84 2.00 -10.19
CA LYS A 101 1.08 1.41 -11.50
C LYS A 101 2.04 0.23 -11.42
N ASP A 102 3.16 0.46 -10.76
CA ASP A 102 4.25 -0.51 -10.63
C ASP A 102 5.15 -0.09 -9.46
N GLY A 103 5.96 -0.99 -8.96
CA GLY A 103 6.84 -0.71 -7.84
C GLY A 103 8.05 -1.63 -7.77
N PRO A 104 8.97 -1.34 -6.85
CA PRO A 104 10.18 -2.13 -6.66
C PRO A 104 9.89 -3.59 -6.28
N ASP A 105 8.70 -3.86 -5.77
CA ASP A 105 8.29 -5.17 -5.27
C ASP A 105 7.69 -6.07 -6.37
N ALA A 106 7.75 -5.67 -7.63
CA ALA A 106 7.15 -6.37 -8.78
C ALA A 106 5.65 -6.70 -8.60
N ALA A 107 4.93 -5.83 -7.87
CA ALA A 107 3.53 -6.05 -7.50
C ALA A 107 2.55 -5.99 -8.68
N HIS A 108 2.95 -5.46 -9.82
CA HIS A 108 2.19 -5.34 -11.09
C HIS A 108 0.68 -5.09 -10.90
N PRO A 109 0.26 -4.09 -10.12
CA PRO A 109 -1.15 -3.90 -9.77
C PRO A 109 -2.04 -3.66 -10.98
N VAL A 110 -1.53 -2.98 -12.02
CA VAL A 110 -2.28 -2.75 -13.27
C VAL A 110 -2.55 -4.05 -14.02
N ALA A 111 -1.58 -4.96 -14.09
CA ALA A 111 -1.79 -6.28 -14.71
C ALA A 111 -2.85 -7.08 -13.95
N ASN A 112 -2.86 -7.00 -12.62
CA ASN A 112 -3.88 -7.61 -11.79
C ASN A 112 -5.27 -6.97 -12.02
N TYR A 113 -5.36 -5.64 -12.03
CA TYR A 113 -6.58 -4.90 -12.35
C TYR A 113 -7.17 -5.28 -13.72
N GLN A 114 -6.32 -5.39 -14.74
CA GLN A 114 -6.75 -5.78 -16.08
C GLN A 114 -7.16 -7.26 -16.19
N GLY A 115 -6.87 -8.08 -15.19
CA GLY A 115 -7.09 -9.53 -15.26
C GLY A 115 -6.17 -10.22 -16.26
N LEU A 116 -4.91 -9.76 -16.39
CA LEU A 116 -3.94 -10.39 -17.28
C LEU A 116 -3.46 -11.73 -16.71
N PRO A 117 -2.98 -12.65 -17.60
CA PRO A 117 -2.46 -13.94 -17.17
C PRO A 117 -1.40 -13.84 -16.07
N SER A 118 -1.45 -14.75 -15.12
CA SER A 118 -0.57 -14.78 -13.95
C SER A 118 -0.22 -16.22 -13.54
N THR A 119 0.67 -16.37 -12.56
CA THR A 119 1.00 -17.67 -11.96
C THR A 119 -0.21 -18.36 -11.34
N PHE A 120 -1.24 -17.61 -10.94
CA PHE A 120 -2.50 -18.09 -10.37
C PHE A 120 -3.47 -18.68 -11.40
N ASP A 121 -3.11 -18.72 -12.69
CA ASP A 121 -3.84 -19.46 -13.71
C ASP A 121 -3.48 -20.95 -13.70
N SER A 122 -2.40 -21.33 -12.98
CA SER A 122 -1.95 -22.70 -12.81
C SER A 122 -2.68 -23.38 -11.65
N GLU A 123 -3.34 -24.51 -11.92
CA GLU A 123 -3.95 -25.34 -10.88
C GLU A 123 -2.88 -25.88 -9.88
N GLU A 124 -1.68 -26.13 -10.35
CA GLU A 124 -0.56 -26.55 -9.50
C GLU A 124 -0.22 -25.45 -8.46
N THR A 125 -0.18 -24.18 -8.87
CA THR A 125 0.05 -23.04 -7.96
C THR A 125 -1.06 -22.91 -6.94
N LEU A 126 -2.31 -23.00 -7.38
CA LEU A 126 -3.47 -22.91 -6.49
C LEU A 126 -3.51 -24.07 -5.49
N ALA A 127 -3.25 -25.30 -5.95
CA ALA A 127 -3.21 -26.47 -5.10
C ALA A 127 -2.07 -26.41 -4.07
N ALA A 128 -0.89 -25.93 -4.46
CA ALA A 128 0.24 -25.73 -3.56
C ALA A 128 -0.09 -24.68 -2.48
N ALA A 129 -0.71 -23.56 -2.87
CA ALA A 129 -1.17 -22.52 -1.95
C ALA A 129 -2.21 -23.07 -0.96
N ALA A 130 -3.20 -23.82 -1.43
CA ALA A 130 -4.23 -24.43 -0.60
C ALA A 130 -3.64 -25.42 0.41
N ALA A 131 -2.73 -26.30 -0.04
CA ALA A 131 -2.08 -27.26 0.83
C ALA A 131 -1.23 -26.59 1.92
N SER A 132 -0.51 -25.53 1.57
CA SER A 132 0.31 -24.78 2.52
C SER A 132 -0.54 -23.98 3.52
N LEU A 133 -1.61 -23.34 3.04
CA LEU A 133 -2.56 -22.63 3.91
C LEU A 133 -3.24 -23.59 4.89
N GLN A 134 -3.64 -24.78 4.43
CA GLN A 134 -4.24 -25.80 5.30
C GLN A 134 -3.24 -26.24 6.38
N ARG A 135 -1.97 -26.53 6.03
CA ARG A 135 -0.96 -26.91 7.02
C ARG A 135 -0.70 -25.82 8.06
N LEU A 136 -0.69 -24.55 7.65
CA LEU A 136 -0.58 -23.43 8.57
C LEU A 136 -1.81 -23.37 9.48
N GLY A 137 -3.02 -23.51 8.92
CA GLY A 137 -4.28 -23.54 9.67
C GLY A 137 -4.31 -24.67 10.70
N ASP A 138 -3.92 -25.88 10.31
CA ASP A 138 -3.86 -27.05 11.21
C ASP A 138 -2.84 -26.84 12.35
N THR A 139 -1.70 -26.21 12.03
CA THR A 139 -0.66 -25.90 13.03
C THR A 139 -1.18 -24.93 14.08
N LEU A 140 -1.86 -23.87 13.66
CA LEU A 140 -2.44 -22.85 14.54
C LEU A 140 -3.64 -23.42 15.33
N ALA A 141 -4.50 -24.20 14.69
CA ALA A 141 -5.65 -24.83 15.33
C ALA A 141 -5.21 -25.79 16.46
N ALA A 142 -4.09 -26.53 16.29
CA ALA A 142 -3.50 -27.36 17.33
C ALA A 142 -3.01 -26.55 18.55
N ARG A 143 -2.89 -25.23 18.42
CA ARG A 143 -2.55 -24.28 19.49
C ARG A 143 -3.76 -23.52 20.03
N GLY A 144 -4.96 -23.83 19.54
CA GLY A 144 -6.19 -23.13 19.93
C GLY A 144 -6.36 -21.76 19.22
N CYS A 145 -5.56 -21.47 18.18
CA CYS A 145 -5.63 -20.24 17.40
C CYS A 145 -6.38 -20.49 16.09
N THR A 146 -7.38 -19.67 15.81
CA THR A 146 -8.11 -19.69 14.54
C THR A 146 -7.39 -18.84 13.51
N LEU A 147 -6.96 -19.44 12.38
CA LEU A 147 -6.43 -18.70 11.24
C LEU A 147 -7.58 -18.22 10.34
N VAL A 148 -7.49 -16.98 9.88
CA VAL A 148 -8.29 -16.44 8.79
C VAL A 148 -7.36 -15.84 7.75
N LEU A 149 -7.55 -16.20 6.48
CA LEU A 149 -6.91 -15.48 5.37
C LEU A 149 -7.83 -14.33 4.95
N ASP A 150 -7.31 -13.12 4.99
CA ASP A 150 -7.99 -11.91 4.54
C ASP A 150 -7.31 -11.36 3.29
N LEU A 151 -8.07 -11.20 2.22
CA LEU A 151 -7.63 -10.65 0.95
C LEU A 151 -8.22 -9.25 0.81
N ALA A 152 -7.35 -8.23 0.91
CA ALA A 152 -7.76 -6.83 0.80
C ALA A 152 -7.81 -6.40 -0.67
N PRO A 153 -8.93 -5.87 -1.18
CA PRO A 153 -9.02 -5.42 -2.57
C PRO A 153 -8.19 -4.16 -2.82
N SER A 154 -7.67 -4.02 -4.02
CA SER A 154 -6.96 -2.82 -4.45
C SER A 154 -7.94 -1.73 -4.88
N LYS A 155 -7.51 -0.48 -4.70
CA LYS A 155 -8.29 0.74 -5.02
C LYS A 155 -8.77 0.78 -6.47
N ASP A 156 -7.92 0.37 -7.40
CA ASP A 156 -8.21 0.34 -8.83
C ASP A 156 -9.43 -0.54 -9.18
N ARG A 157 -9.64 -1.65 -8.48
CA ARG A 157 -10.83 -2.48 -8.65
C ARG A 157 -12.08 -1.87 -8.03
N VAL A 158 -11.93 -1.30 -6.84
CA VAL A 158 -13.07 -0.71 -6.11
C VAL A 158 -13.56 0.57 -6.80
N TYR A 159 -12.67 1.39 -7.33
CA TYR A 159 -12.97 2.65 -8.00
C TYR A 159 -12.56 2.63 -9.48
N ARG A 160 -12.89 1.55 -10.18
CA ARG A 160 -12.47 1.31 -11.56
C ARG A 160 -12.94 2.37 -12.56
N GLU A 161 -14.02 3.09 -12.26
CA GLU A 161 -14.52 4.20 -13.07
C GLU A 161 -13.57 5.39 -13.09
N GLN A 162 -12.72 5.49 -12.07
CA GLN A 162 -11.71 6.52 -11.93
C GLN A 162 -10.39 6.18 -12.65
N MET A 163 -10.22 4.91 -13.04
CA MET A 163 -9.04 4.48 -13.80
C MET A 163 -8.98 5.14 -15.18
N PRO A 164 -7.77 5.45 -15.69
CA PRO A 164 -7.62 6.02 -17.02
C PRO A 164 -8.02 5.02 -18.11
N ALA A 165 -8.65 5.52 -19.17
CA ALA A 165 -9.22 4.70 -20.25
C ALA A 165 -8.18 3.83 -21.02
N GLY A 166 -6.88 4.14 -20.90
CA GLY A 166 -5.80 3.37 -21.53
C GLY A 166 -5.55 1.98 -20.91
N TYR A 167 -6.24 1.65 -19.80
CA TYR A 167 -6.08 0.38 -19.08
C TYR A 167 -7.44 -0.36 -19.01
N PRO A 168 -7.92 -0.96 -20.11
CA PRO A 168 -9.18 -1.69 -20.10
C PRO A 168 -9.05 -3.00 -19.30
N ILE A 169 -10.14 -3.40 -18.64
CA ILE A 169 -10.28 -4.74 -18.07
C ILE A 169 -10.36 -5.73 -19.21
N VAL A 170 -9.48 -6.73 -19.21
CA VAL A 170 -9.41 -7.82 -20.21
C VAL A 170 -10.19 -9.03 -19.72
N ASN A 171 -10.10 -9.31 -18.42
CA ASN A 171 -10.85 -10.36 -17.76
C ASN A 171 -11.40 -9.84 -16.43
N GLU A 172 -12.71 -9.96 -16.22
CA GLU A 172 -13.37 -9.54 -14.97
C GLU A 172 -12.95 -10.43 -13.79
N GLU A 173 -12.72 -11.73 -14.03
CA GLU A 173 -12.17 -12.64 -13.03
C GLU A 173 -10.65 -12.55 -13.03
N ASN A 174 -10.09 -11.96 -12.00
CA ASN A 174 -8.65 -11.85 -11.87
C ASN A 174 -8.05 -12.97 -10.99
N ARG A 175 -6.75 -12.89 -10.77
CA ARG A 175 -6.00 -13.88 -9.99
C ARG A 175 -6.48 -14.03 -8.55
N THR A 176 -6.98 -12.95 -7.92
CA THR A 176 -7.48 -12.97 -6.54
C THR A 176 -8.82 -13.66 -6.45
N ASP A 177 -9.72 -13.41 -7.41
CA ASP A 177 -11.01 -14.10 -7.48
C ASP A 177 -10.80 -15.62 -7.61
N ARG A 178 -9.89 -16.04 -8.50
CA ARG A 178 -9.54 -17.46 -8.69
C ARG A 178 -8.95 -18.09 -7.44
N LEU A 179 -7.99 -17.41 -6.80
CA LEU A 179 -7.39 -17.90 -5.56
C LEU A 179 -8.44 -18.04 -4.46
N ALA A 180 -9.24 -17.00 -4.22
CA ALA A 180 -10.26 -17.01 -3.17
C ALA A 180 -11.28 -18.15 -3.38
N ALA A 181 -11.77 -18.33 -4.61
CA ALA A 181 -12.70 -19.41 -4.95
C ALA A 181 -12.04 -20.78 -4.74
N TYR A 182 -10.81 -20.98 -5.22
CA TYR A 182 -10.09 -22.24 -5.06
C TYR A 182 -9.86 -22.60 -3.59
N LEU A 183 -9.41 -21.63 -2.80
CA LEU A 183 -9.14 -21.84 -1.37
C LEU A 183 -10.42 -22.17 -0.58
N ALA A 184 -11.54 -21.52 -0.93
CA ALA A 184 -12.83 -21.80 -0.29
C ALA A 184 -13.34 -23.23 -0.54
N GLU A 185 -12.97 -23.84 -1.69
CA GLU A 185 -13.34 -25.22 -2.03
C GLU A 185 -12.36 -26.28 -1.49
N HIS A 186 -11.08 -25.91 -1.34
CA HIS A 186 -9.99 -26.87 -1.10
C HIS A 186 -9.33 -26.74 0.27
N THR A 187 -9.78 -25.81 1.13
CA THR A 187 -9.28 -25.66 2.50
C THR A 187 -10.42 -25.53 3.52
N THR A 188 -10.12 -25.81 4.79
CA THR A 188 -11.02 -25.50 5.91
C THR A 188 -10.69 -24.16 6.56
N VAL A 189 -9.63 -23.50 6.13
CA VAL A 189 -9.26 -22.16 6.63
C VAL A 189 -10.24 -21.15 6.05
N PRO A 190 -10.91 -20.35 6.89
CA PRO A 190 -11.80 -19.31 6.42
C PRO A 190 -11.04 -18.28 5.57
N VAL A 191 -11.63 -17.90 4.44
CA VAL A 191 -11.08 -16.87 3.53
C VAL A 191 -12.08 -15.72 3.45
N ASN A 192 -11.64 -14.52 3.81
CA ASN A 192 -12.37 -13.30 3.55
C ASN A 192 -11.87 -12.66 2.24
N TRP A 193 -12.79 -12.43 1.31
CA TRP A 193 -12.55 -11.65 0.11
C TRP A 193 -13.60 -10.54 0.04
N SER A 194 -13.26 -9.37 0.57
CA SER A 194 -14.21 -8.27 0.81
C SER A 194 -14.56 -7.44 -0.43
N TYR A 195 -14.01 -7.74 -1.62
CA TYR A 195 -14.19 -6.95 -2.85
C TYR A 195 -15.65 -6.64 -3.18
N ALA A 196 -16.52 -7.65 -3.22
CA ALA A 196 -17.91 -7.46 -3.61
C ALA A 196 -18.65 -6.52 -2.64
N ALA A 197 -18.39 -6.64 -1.35
CA ALA A 197 -19.05 -5.83 -0.32
C ALA A 197 -18.58 -4.37 -0.37
N ILE A 198 -17.27 -4.12 -0.40
CA ILE A 198 -16.72 -2.75 -0.43
C ILE A 198 -17.06 -2.05 -1.75
N ARG A 199 -17.04 -2.77 -2.86
CA ARG A 199 -17.44 -2.27 -4.18
C ARG A 199 -18.92 -1.88 -4.22
N ALA A 200 -19.80 -2.71 -3.65
CA ALA A 200 -21.22 -2.42 -3.57
C ALA A 200 -21.49 -1.15 -2.73
N GLN A 201 -20.79 -0.98 -1.61
CA GLN A 201 -20.91 0.23 -0.79
C GLN A 201 -20.40 1.47 -1.52
N ALA A 202 -19.24 1.41 -2.18
CA ALA A 202 -18.70 2.52 -2.93
C ALA A 202 -19.61 2.99 -4.08
N LEU A 203 -20.39 2.05 -4.66
CA LEU A 203 -21.40 2.38 -5.69
C LEU A 203 -22.71 2.92 -5.08
N ALA A 204 -23.11 2.42 -3.92
CA ALA A 204 -24.34 2.83 -3.26
C ALA A 204 -24.23 4.24 -2.64
N ASP A 205 -23.05 4.61 -2.17
CA ASP A 205 -22.74 5.91 -1.57
C ASP A 205 -21.40 6.46 -2.09
N PRO A 206 -21.39 7.08 -3.28
CA PRO A 206 -20.17 7.60 -3.89
C PRO A 206 -19.55 8.80 -3.15
N ASP A 207 -20.32 9.45 -2.27
CA ASP A 207 -19.85 10.60 -1.51
C ASP A 207 -19.02 10.17 -0.27
N THR A 208 -19.25 8.96 0.23
CA THR A 208 -18.45 8.35 1.29
C THR A 208 -17.30 7.57 0.68
N LEU A 209 -16.12 8.18 0.67
CA LEU A 209 -14.92 7.51 0.15
C LEU A 209 -14.43 6.45 1.15
N LEU A 210 -14.14 5.26 0.62
CA LEU A 210 -13.59 4.13 1.38
C LEU A 210 -12.07 3.95 1.15
N TYR A 211 -11.53 4.70 0.20
CA TYR A 211 -10.10 4.79 -0.12
C TYR A 211 -9.71 6.26 -0.26
N PHE A 212 -8.48 6.57 0.07
CA PHE A 212 -7.91 7.86 -0.26
C PHE A 212 -7.69 7.99 -1.77
N LYS A 213 -7.93 9.17 -2.32
CA LYS A 213 -7.71 9.41 -3.76
C LYS A 213 -6.23 9.38 -4.13
N THR A 214 -5.39 9.95 -3.27
CA THR A 214 -3.97 10.22 -3.54
C THR A 214 -3.02 9.27 -2.83
N ASP A 215 -3.56 8.27 -2.12
CA ASP A 215 -2.83 7.20 -1.42
C ASP A 215 -3.20 5.83 -1.99
N THR A 216 -2.36 4.81 -1.78
CA THR A 216 -2.68 3.44 -2.22
C THR A 216 -3.72 2.77 -1.34
N HIS A 217 -3.88 3.21 -0.10
CA HIS A 217 -4.64 2.52 0.93
C HIS A 217 -6.13 2.88 0.93
N TRP A 218 -6.92 2.01 1.53
CA TRP A 218 -8.20 2.39 2.08
C TRP A 218 -8.03 3.34 3.28
N ASN A 219 -9.09 4.05 3.64
CA ASN A 219 -9.17 4.74 4.91
C ASN A 219 -9.71 3.78 5.99
N HIS A 220 -9.84 4.23 7.24
CA HIS A 220 -10.35 3.38 8.31
C HIS A 220 -11.79 2.91 8.07
N ALA A 221 -12.65 3.69 7.39
CA ALA A 221 -13.99 3.23 7.03
C ALA A 221 -13.95 2.08 6.01
N GLY A 222 -13.05 2.16 5.00
CA GLY A 222 -12.83 1.08 4.06
C GLY A 222 -12.25 -0.17 4.71
N ALA A 223 -11.35 0.00 5.66
CA ALA A 223 -10.72 -1.08 6.40
C ALA A 223 -11.73 -1.94 7.21
N LEU A 224 -12.89 -1.39 7.58
CA LEU A 224 -13.95 -2.18 8.24
C LEU A 224 -14.45 -3.36 7.40
N PHE A 225 -14.44 -3.24 6.07
CA PHE A 225 -14.87 -4.35 5.21
C PHE A 225 -13.91 -5.54 5.27
N GLY A 226 -12.61 -5.28 5.34
CA GLY A 226 -11.61 -6.33 5.56
C GLY A 226 -11.72 -6.90 6.97
N LEU A 227 -11.68 -6.04 7.98
CA LEU A 227 -11.70 -6.45 9.38
C LEU A 227 -12.98 -7.22 9.75
N ASP A 228 -14.15 -6.64 9.47
CA ASP A 228 -15.42 -7.28 9.83
C ASP A 228 -15.63 -8.58 9.06
N GLY A 229 -15.23 -8.64 7.80
CA GLY A 229 -15.23 -9.86 7.03
C GLY A 229 -14.34 -10.95 7.63
N ALA A 230 -13.12 -10.60 8.03
CA ALA A 230 -12.19 -11.54 8.67
C ALA A 230 -12.68 -11.98 10.07
N LEU A 231 -13.21 -11.06 10.85
CA LEU A 231 -13.79 -11.38 12.17
C LEU A 231 -15.03 -12.27 12.03
N ALA A 232 -15.93 -11.98 11.09
CA ALA A 232 -17.11 -12.83 10.82
C ALA A 232 -16.67 -14.23 10.37
N ALA A 233 -15.65 -14.34 9.53
CA ALA A 233 -15.08 -15.62 9.10
C ALA A 233 -14.47 -16.41 10.28
N ALA A 234 -13.96 -15.72 11.32
CA ALA A 234 -13.51 -16.32 12.58
C ALA A 234 -14.65 -16.64 13.56
N GLY A 235 -15.91 -16.45 13.18
CA GLY A 235 -17.07 -16.67 14.06
C GLY A 235 -17.27 -15.58 15.11
N VAL A 236 -16.74 -14.38 14.89
CA VAL A 236 -16.96 -13.20 15.73
C VAL A 236 -18.15 -12.43 15.19
N GLU A 237 -19.05 -11.99 16.06
CA GLU A 237 -20.18 -11.15 15.67
C GLU A 237 -19.70 -9.82 15.06
N THR A 238 -20.27 -9.44 13.93
CA THR A 238 -20.04 -8.16 13.27
C THR A 238 -21.37 -7.52 12.90
N LEU A 239 -21.36 -6.22 12.64
CA LEU A 239 -22.55 -5.46 12.28
C LEU A 239 -22.49 -5.02 10.81
N PRO A 240 -23.64 -4.72 10.18
CA PRO A 240 -23.64 -4.16 8.83
C PRO A 240 -23.00 -2.78 8.85
N PHE A 241 -22.35 -2.40 7.75
CA PHE A 241 -21.66 -1.11 7.62
C PHE A 241 -22.52 0.10 7.99
N SER A 242 -23.82 0.04 7.71
CA SER A 242 -24.80 1.06 8.06
C SER A 242 -25.01 1.31 9.57
N ALA A 243 -24.49 0.43 10.42
CA ALA A 243 -24.51 0.64 11.87
C ALA A 243 -23.43 1.61 12.36
N TYR A 244 -22.40 1.84 11.56
CA TYR A 244 -21.30 2.71 11.91
C TYR A 244 -21.60 4.17 11.63
N GLU A 245 -21.31 5.03 12.61
CA GLU A 245 -21.28 6.48 12.45
C GLU A 245 -19.87 6.87 12.02
N LEU A 246 -19.74 7.42 10.80
CA LEU A 246 -18.44 7.82 10.27
C LEU A 246 -18.12 9.26 10.70
N GLY A 247 -16.89 9.48 11.11
CA GLY A 247 -16.35 10.78 11.48
C GLY A 247 -14.90 10.94 11.04
N ASP A 248 -14.41 12.17 11.15
CA ASP A 248 -13.05 12.54 10.81
C ASP A 248 -12.07 11.96 11.85
N ASN A 249 -11.08 11.20 11.39
CA ASN A 249 -10.02 10.59 12.21
C ASN A 249 -8.67 11.27 11.99
N GLY A 250 -8.62 12.37 11.26
CA GLY A 250 -7.42 13.12 10.96
C GLY A 250 -7.17 13.28 9.47
N VAL A 251 -6.01 13.80 9.15
CA VAL A 251 -5.64 14.16 7.78
C VAL A 251 -4.31 13.49 7.45
N GLN A 252 -4.19 12.98 6.23
CA GLN A 252 -2.92 12.44 5.73
C GLN A 252 -2.58 12.92 4.32
N THR A 253 -1.30 13.01 4.04
CA THR A 253 -0.78 13.22 2.69
C THR A 253 -0.62 11.85 2.03
N GLY A 254 -1.19 11.70 0.83
CA GLY A 254 -1.17 10.42 0.12
C GLY A 254 0.23 9.97 -0.28
N ASP A 255 0.50 8.67 -0.13
CA ASP A 255 1.77 8.04 -0.52
C ASP A 255 2.04 8.17 -2.03
N LEU A 256 1.01 8.05 -2.88
CA LEU A 256 1.12 8.24 -4.33
C LEU A 256 1.39 9.70 -4.70
N ALA A 257 0.80 10.66 -3.97
CA ALA A 257 1.11 12.07 -4.16
C ALA A 257 2.59 12.36 -3.82
N ASN A 258 3.11 11.73 -2.77
CA ASN A 258 4.52 11.83 -2.39
C ASN A 258 5.44 11.21 -3.46
N VAL A 259 5.16 9.98 -3.91
CA VAL A 259 5.94 9.27 -4.94
C VAL A 259 5.93 10.02 -6.28
N ALA A 260 4.81 10.67 -6.62
CA ALA A 260 4.68 11.48 -7.84
C ALA A 260 5.17 12.91 -7.68
N ALA A 261 5.66 13.32 -6.51
CA ALA A 261 6.03 14.69 -6.15
C ALA A 261 4.88 15.71 -6.35
N LEU A 262 3.63 15.27 -6.16
CA LEU A 262 2.43 16.09 -6.33
C LEU A 262 1.90 16.68 -5.01
N TYR A 263 2.59 16.45 -3.90
CA TYR A 263 2.20 16.92 -2.54
C TYR A 263 2.08 18.46 -2.42
N ALA A 264 2.61 19.22 -3.36
CA ALA A 264 2.47 20.68 -3.41
C ALA A 264 1.19 21.15 -4.11
N VAL A 265 0.53 20.28 -4.88
CA VAL A 265 -0.65 20.63 -5.70
C VAL A 265 -1.89 19.79 -5.36
N LEU A 266 -1.70 18.62 -4.74
CA LEU A 266 -2.79 17.81 -4.21
C LEU A 266 -2.90 18.05 -2.72
N THR A 267 -4.13 18.22 -2.25
CA THR A 267 -4.41 18.46 -0.83
C THR A 267 -4.39 17.16 -0.05
N ASP A 268 -4.05 17.28 1.23
CA ASP A 268 -4.25 16.22 2.20
C ASP A 268 -5.70 15.77 2.25
N GLU A 269 -5.92 14.52 2.56
CA GLU A 269 -7.24 13.90 2.60
C GLU A 269 -7.64 13.55 4.02
N HIS A 270 -8.95 13.70 4.32
CA HIS A 270 -9.51 13.30 5.59
C HIS A 270 -9.65 11.78 5.66
N ASP A 271 -9.19 11.21 6.75
CA ASP A 271 -9.39 9.82 7.10
C ASP A 271 -10.76 9.66 7.78
N LEU A 272 -11.61 8.82 7.21
CA LEU A 272 -12.91 8.50 7.78
C LEU A 272 -12.83 7.23 8.61
N ALA A 273 -13.34 7.28 9.85
CA ALA A 273 -13.40 6.13 10.75
C ALA A 273 -14.76 6.01 11.45
N ALA A 274 -15.10 4.80 11.92
CA ALA A 274 -16.27 4.58 12.74
C ALA A 274 -16.03 5.14 14.16
N VAL A 275 -16.61 6.28 14.47
CA VAL A 275 -16.44 6.97 15.76
C VAL A 275 -17.23 6.32 16.89
N ASN A 276 -18.24 5.53 16.57
CA ASN A 276 -19.09 4.81 17.53
C ASN A 276 -18.67 3.34 17.73
N TYR A 277 -17.58 2.86 17.14
CA TYR A 277 -17.20 1.43 17.11
C TYR A 277 -17.18 0.80 18.49
N ALA A 278 -16.49 1.41 19.45
CA ALA A 278 -16.41 0.90 20.82
C ALA A 278 -17.77 0.79 21.54
N ALA A 279 -18.74 1.65 21.18
CA ALA A 279 -20.07 1.65 21.80
C ALA A 279 -20.98 0.54 21.25
N LEU A 280 -20.67 0.00 20.07
CA LEU A 280 -21.49 -1.01 19.40
C LEU A 280 -21.20 -2.43 19.87
N TYR A 281 -20.03 -2.69 20.46
CA TYR A 281 -19.61 -4.02 20.83
C TYR A 281 -19.32 -4.18 22.31
N GLN A 282 -19.57 -5.38 22.83
CA GLN A 282 -19.07 -5.78 24.14
C GLN A 282 -17.57 -6.07 24.04
N ALA A 283 -16.85 -5.82 25.14
CA ALA A 283 -15.44 -6.19 25.24
C ALA A 283 -15.27 -7.70 25.05
N ASP A 284 -14.39 -8.10 24.15
CA ASP A 284 -14.07 -9.48 23.85
C ASP A 284 -12.78 -9.88 24.59
N PRO A 285 -12.78 -10.96 25.38
CA PRO A 285 -11.60 -11.35 26.14
C PRO A 285 -10.47 -11.93 25.29
N ARG A 286 -10.71 -12.23 24.02
CA ARG A 286 -9.73 -12.82 23.11
C ARG A 286 -8.63 -11.84 22.70
N THR A 287 -7.50 -12.41 22.29
CA THR A 287 -6.42 -11.68 21.62
C THR A 287 -6.48 -11.94 20.12
N VAL A 288 -6.40 -10.88 19.32
CA VAL A 288 -6.35 -10.93 17.85
C VAL A 288 -4.96 -10.51 17.37
N GLY A 289 -4.26 -11.43 16.72
CA GLY A 289 -3.03 -11.14 15.99
C GLY A 289 -3.32 -10.83 14.54
N VAL A 290 -2.60 -9.85 13.98
CA VAL A 290 -2.64 -9.54 12.56
C VAL A 290 -1.22 -9.63 12.02
N VAL A 291 -1.03 -10.48 11.03
CA VAL A 291 0.17 -10.51 10.19
C VAL A 291 -0.25 -10.11 8.81
N GLY A 292 0.30 -9.01 8.30
CA GLY A 292 -0.14 -8.53 7.01
C GLY A 292 0.59 -7.29 6.52
N ASP A 293 0.31 -6.89 5.29
CA ASP A 293 0.87 -5.67 4.72
C ASP A 293 0.21 -4.40 5.31
N SER A 294 0.67 -3.25 4.84
CA SER A 294 0.26 -1.94 5.36
C SER A 294 -1.25 -1.68 5.39
N PHE A 295 -2.04 -2.37 4.56
CA PHE A 295 -3.50 -2.26 4.57
C PHE A 295 -4.11 -2.72 5.89
N SER A 296 -3.62 -3.81 6.43
CA SER A 296 -4.14 -4.38 7.68
C SER A 296 -3.69 -3.62 8.93
N GLY A 297 -2.72 -2.72 8.82
CA GLY A 297 -2.36 -1.80 9.91
C GLY A 297 -3.54 -0.96 10.39
N TYR A 298 -4.48 -0.63 9.49
CA TYR A 298 -5.71 0.12 9.79
C TYR A 298 -6.67 -0.63 10.73
N TYR A 299 -6.56 -1.95 10.86
CA TYR A 299 -7.39 -2.74 11.77
C TYR A 299 -7.12 -2.45 13.24
N GLN A 300 -5.91 -2.00 13.58
CA GLN A 300 -5.51 -1.80 14.97
C GLN A 300 -6.37 -0.77 15.70
N LEU A 301 -6.85 0.27 15.01
CA LEU A 301 -7.76 1.26 15.57
C LEU A 301 -9.01 0.60 16.21
N TYR A 302 -9.57 -0.40 15.55
CA TYR A 302 -10.81 -1.08 15.98
C TYR A 302 -10.53 -2.25 16.91
N LEU A 303 -9.50 -3.03 16.63
CA LEU A 303 -9.13 -4.18 17.45
C LEU A 303 -8.83 -3.78 18.90
N GLN A 304 -8.10 -2.69 19.10
CA GLN A 304 -7.77 -2.16 20.42
C GLN A 304 -8.98 -1.66 21.20
N GLN A 305 -10.06 -1.30 20.52
CA GLN A 305 -11.31 -0.84 21.16
C GLN A 305 -12.21 -1.98 21.60
N ARG A 306 -12.05 -3.19 21.06
CA ARG A 306 -12.96 -4.31 21.29
C ARG A 306 -12.32 -5.51 22.00
N PHE A 307 -11.08 -5.84 21.70
CA PHE A 307 -10.42 -7.06 22.16
C PHE A 307 -9.51 -6.78 23.35
N ALA A 308 -9.39 -7.78 24.26
CA ALA A 308 -8.51 -7.67 25.44
C ALA A 308 -7.03 -7.52 25.04
N GLY A 309 -6.64 -8.08 23.90
CA GLY A 309 -5.33 -7.91 23.30
C GLY A 309 -5.39 -7.84 21.78
N SER A 310 -4.53 -7.03 21.18
CA SER A 310 -4.28 -7.04 19.74
C SER A 310 -2.84 -6.67 19.43
N TRP A 311 -2.30 -7.26 18.37
CA TRP A 311 -0.98 -6.92 17.86
C TRP A 311 -0.96 -6.99 16.33
N TYR A 312 -0.04 -6.23 15.72
CA TYR A 312 0.21 -6.23 14.30
C TYR A 312 1.69 -6.49 14.03
N GLN A 313 1.97 -7.26 13.02
CA GLN A 313 3.32 -7.53 12.54
C GLN A 313 3.34 -7.58 11.01
N GLU A 314 4.48 -7.20 10.44
CA GLU A 314 4.72 -7.25 9.00
C GLU A 314 4.72 -8.71 8.48
N PRO A 315 4.42 -8.92 7.18
CA PRO A 315 4.23 -10.26 6.60
C PRO A 315 5.41 -11.20 6.80
N GLU A 316 6.64 -10.67 6.77
CA GLU A 316 7.87 -11.46 6.89
C GLU A 316 8.02 -12.17 8.24
N THR A 317 7.29 -11.71 9.24
CA THR A 317 7.26 -12.32 10.58
C THR A 317 6.49 -13.62 10.63
N LEU A 318 5.70 -13.95 9.60
CA LEU A 318 5.02 -15.24 9.48
C LEU A 318 6.04 -16.36 9.28
N THR A 319 6.41 -16.98 10.37
CA THR A 319 7.41 -18.09 10.40
C THR A 319 6.83 -19.32 11.09
N PRO A 320 7.45 -20.50 10.91
CA PRO A 320 7.06 -21.69 11.69
C PRO A 320 7.12 -21.50 13.20
N GLU A 321 8.03 -20.66 13.70
CA GLU A 321 8.15 -20.33 15.13
C GLU A 321 6.93 -19.54 15.61
N LEU A 322 6.49 -18.52 14.85
CA LEU A 322 5.27 -17.77 15.16
C LEU A 322 4.04 -18.69 15.13
N ALA A 323 3.95 -19.57 14.13
CA ALA A 323 2.84 -20.52 14.04
C ALA A 323 2.83 -21.55 15.19
N ALA A 324 4.01 -21.89 15.74
CA ALA A 324 4.13 -22.78 16.89
C ALA A 324 3.73 -22.12 18.22
N ASP A 325 3.84 -20.79 18.33
CA ASP A 325 3.45 -20.01 19.50
C ASP A 325 2.89 -18.65 19.07
N PRO A 326 1.61 -18.60 18.59
CA PRO A 326 1.06 -17.41 17.98
C PRO A 326 0.72 -16.30 18.99
N GLY A 327 0.58 -16.63 20.28
CA GLY A 327 0.22 -15.65 21.32
C GLY A 327 -1.14 -14.97 21.12
N CYS A 328 -2.06 -15.58 20.35
CA CYS A 328 -3.39 -15.04 20.07
C CYS A 328 -4.42 -16.17 19.87
N ASP A 329 -5.70 -15.83 20.05
CA ASP A 329 -6.84 -16.72 19.82
C ASP A 329 -7.29 -16.73 18.36
N ILE A 330 -7.08 -15.59 17.66
CA ILE A 330 -7.39 -15.42 16.25
C ILE A 330 -6.17 -14.81 15.57
N LEU A 331 -5.70 -15.41 14.49
CA LEU A 331 -4.66 -14.86 13.63
C LEU A 331 -5.27 -14.48 12.26
N ILE A 332 -5.24 -13.21 11.93
CA ILE A 332 -5.62 -12.72 10.61
C ILE A 332 -4.34 -12.58 9.78
N LEU A 333 -4.22 -13.40 8.74
CA LEU A 333 -3.20 -13.23 7.69
C LEU A 333 -3.84 -12.37 6.60
N SER A 334 -3.46 -11.10 6.53
CA SER A 334 -4.06 -10.13 5.61
C SER A 334 -3.06 -9.71 4.54
N VAL A 335 -3.46 -9.85 3.28
CA VAL A 335 -2.62 -9.51 2.12
C VAL A 335 -3.46 -8.79 1.07
N THR A 336 -2.95 -7.66 0.58
CA THR A 336 -3.58 -6.94 -0.53
C THR A 336 -3.48 -7.74 -1.83
N GLU A 337 -4.49 -7.68 -2.67
CA GLU A 337 -4.53 -8.45 -3.93
C GLU A 337 -3.32 -8.21 -4.86
N ARG A 338 -2.69 -7.05 -4.78
CA ARG A 338 -1.45 -6.77 -5.51
C ARG A 338 -0.25 -7.58 -4.99
N ASN A 339 -0.29 -8.02 -3.74
CA ASN A 339 0.80 -8.70 -3.03
C ASN A 339 0.63 -10.23 -2.95
N LEU A 340 -0.20 -10.85 -3.80
CA LEU A 340 -0.44 -12.30 -3.76
C LEU A 340 0.84 -13.14 -3.99
N ASP A 341 1.83 -12.63 -4.73
CA ASP A 341 3.11 -13.31 -4.90
C ASP A 341 3.89 -13.38 -3.58
N LEU A 342 3.76 -12.35 -2.73
CA LEU A 342 4.25 -12.38 -1.36
C LEU A 342 3.52 -13.46 -0.55
N LEU A 343 2.20 -13.58 -0.67
CA LEU A 343 1.42 -14.63 0.00
C LEU A 343 1.95 -16.02 -0.37
N LEU A 344 2.21 -16.30 -1.65
CA LEU A 344 2.80 -17.58 -2.06
C LEU A 344 4.17 -17.83 -1.41
N THR A 345 4.99 -16.80 -1.32
CA THR A 345 6.30 -16.86 -0.66
C THR A 345 6.17 -17.18 0.84
N LEU A 346 5.21 -16.54 1.52
CA LEU A 346 4.94 -16.77 2.93
C LEU A 346 4.41 -18.19 3.18
N LEU A 347 3.42 -18.61 2.41
CA LEU A 347 2.84 -19.95 2.51
C LEU A 347 3.85 -21.05 2.17
N GLY A 348 4.81 -20.78 1.28
CA GLY A 348 5.89 -21.71 0.94
C GLY A 348 6.82 -22.09 2.11
N ARG A 349 6.69 -21.42 3.26
CA ARG A 349 7.41 -21.73 4.50
C ARG A 349 6.78 -22.89 5.28
N PHE A 350 5.56 -23.27 4.92
CA PHE A 350 4.70 -24.28 5.53
C PHE A 350 4.31 -25.36 4.50
#